data_e871103cbc60bc3ecf7c476cc0ffc654
#
_entry.id   e871103cbc60bc3ecf7c476cc0ffc654
#
_cell.length_a   1.000
_cell.length_b   1.000
_cell.length_c   1.000
_cell.angle_alpha   90.00
_cell.angle_beta   90.00
_cell.angle_gamma   90.00
#
_symmetry.space_group_name_H-M   'P 1'
#
loop_
_entity.id
_entity.type
_entity.pdbx_description
1 polymer ?
#
loop_
_entity_poly.entity_id
_entity_poly.type
_entity_poly.pdbx_seq_one_letter_code
_entity_poly.pdbx_strand_id
1 'polypeptide(L)'
;MATASSDLGRRGFVLKPLHMIGIAIIVLAIVLGYYGLQSGLRPYTTSVSEAISTGRGVQLAGFLYPGETGGYDTNGQFTFKLQDSTGKVVQVIYPKPKPANFEKAISIVAIGHYDAAKNVFLADDMLVKCPSKYQEQLDQTKA
;
A
#
# COMPACT_ATOMS: atom_id res chain seq x y z
N MET A 1 52.25 -15.84 54.10
CA MET A 1 51.19 -16.31 53.17
C MET A 1 50.18 -15.19 53.03
N ALA A 2 50.24 -14.45 51.96
CA ALA A 2 49.35 -13.33 51.67
C ALA A 2 48.32 -13.78 50.61
N THR A 3 47.07 -13.89 51.02
CA THR A 3 45.97 -14.15 50.15
C THR A 3 45.52 -12.85 49.47
N ALA A 4 45.86 -12.67 48.21
CA ALA A 4 45.38 -11.57 47.41
C ALA A 4 43.90 -11.83 47.03
N SER A 5 43.01 -11.14 47.68
CA SER A 5 41.58 -11.10 47.28
C SER A 5 41.46 -10.21 46.06
N SER A 6 41.20 -10.81 44.90
CA SER A 6 40.89 -10.13 43.67
C SER A 6 39.50 -9.53 43.76
N ASP A 7 39.41 -8.26 44.10
CA ASP A 7 38.18 -7.48 44.08
C ASP A 7 37.85 -7.15 42.63
N LEU A 8 37.10 -8.05 41.99
CA LEU A 8 36.45 -7.79 40.69
C LEU A 8 35.32 -6.77 40.90
N GLY A 9 35.72 -5.50 40.88
CA GLY A 9 34.80 -4.37 40.97
C GLY A 9 33.70 -4.52 39.92
N ARG A 10 32.49 -4.88 40.39
CA ARG A 10 31.25 -4.68 39.65
C ARG A 10 31.15 -3.19 39.34
N ARG A 11 31.63 -2.80 38.17
CA ARG A 11 31.32 -1.49 37.60
C ARG A 11 29.84 -1.50 37.28
N GLY A 12 29.00 -1.17 38.23
CA GLY A 12 27.61 -0.86 38.00
C GLY A 12 27.55 0.26 36.95
N PHE A 13 26.96 -0.04 35.83
CA PHE A 13 26.72 0.92 34.75
C PHE A 13 25.71 1.93 35.28
N VAL A 14 26.19 2.99 35.96
CA VAL A 14 25.36 4.08 36.44
C VAL A 14 24.96 4.90 35.22
N LEU A 15 23.84 4.54 34.61
CA LEU A 15 23.24 5.30 33.54
C LEU A 15 22.84 6.66 34.10
N LYS A 16 23.57 7.69 33.76
CA LYS A 16 23.20 9.07 34.08
C LYS A 16 21.82 9.35 33.45
N PRO A 17 20.93 10.12 34.10
CA PRO A 17 19.57 10.36 33.60
C PRO A 17 19.53 10.90 32.15
N LEU A 18 20.58 11.61 31.74
CA LEU A 18 20.76 12.09 30.37
C LEU A 18 20.89 10.95 29.34
N HIS A 19 21.56 9.86 29.70
CA HIS A 19 21.68 8.69 28.82
C HIS A 19 20.35 7.93 28.70
N MET A 20 19.56 7.89 29.77
CA MET A 20 18.22 7.29 29.73
C MET A 20 17.28 8.05 28.80
N ILE A 21 17.32 9.38 28.81
CA ILE A 21 16.57 10.22 27.88
C ILE A 21 17.03 9.96 26.43
N GLY A 22 18.34 9.88 26.19
CA GLY A 22 18.88 9.58 24.85
C GLY A 22 18.41 8.21 24.32
N ILE A 23 18.46 7.18 25.16
CA ILE A 23 17.98 5.84 24.81
C ILE A 23 16.47 5.86 24.52
N ALA A 24 15.67 6.54 25.33
CA ALA A 24 14.23 6.66 25.13
C ALA A 24 13.89 7.33 23.78
N ILE A 25 14.62 8.38 23.40
CA ILE A 25 14.43 9.04 22.09
C ILE A 25 14.79 8.11 20.95
N ILE A 26 15.89 7.34 21.05
CA ILE A 26 16.32 6.39 20.02
C ILE A 26 15.26 5.27 19.86
N VAL A 27 14.78 4.71 20.97
CA VAL A 27 13.73 3.69 20.94
C VAL A 27 12.45 4.23 20.31
N LEU A 28 12.05 5.44 20.69
CA LEU A 28 10.88 6.09 20.09
C LEU A 28 11.06 6.31 18.57
N ALA A 29 12.23 6.76 18.14
CA ALA A 29 12.52 6.95 16.71
C ALA A 29 12.50 5.63 15.94
N ILE A 30 13.02 4.54 16.49
CA ILE A 30 12.99 3.20 15.90
C ILE A 30 11.53 2.71 15.77
N VAL A 31 10.73 2.88 16.82
CA VAL A 31 9.32 2.47 16.81
C VAL A 31 8.53 3.25 15.76
N LEU A 32 8.67 4.58 15.73
CA LEU A 32 8.02 5.43 14.73
C LEU A 32 8.48 5.12 13.31
N GLY A 33 9.78 4.86 13.12
CA GLY A 33 10.35 4.44 11.84
C GLY A 33 9.77 3.09 11.38
N TYR A 34 9.70 2.12 12.27
CA TYR A 34 9.13 0.79 11.97
C TYR A 34 7.65 0.87 11.55
N TYR A 35 6.84 1.60 12.32
CA TYR A 35 5.42 1.81 11.97
C TYR A 35 5.26 2.65 10.70
N GLY A 36 6.09 3.66 10.49
CA GLY A 36 6.09 4.47 9.28
C GLY A 36 6.41 3.67 8.03
N LEU A 37 7.43 2.79 8.08
CA LEU A 37 7.77 1.91 6.97
C LEU A 37 6.65 0.91 6.65
N GLN A 38 6.02 0.31 7.66
CA GLN A 38 4.91 -0.61 7.44
C GLN A 38 3.71 0.06 6.76
N SER A 39 3.45 1.32 7.07
CA SER A 39 2.33 2.07 6.50
C SER A 39 2.65 2.65 5.11
N GLY A 40 3.93 2.98 4.84
CA GLY A 40 4.37 3.63 3.62
C GLY A 40 4.70 2.68 2.47
N LEU A 41 5.12 1.45 2.76
CA LEU A 41 5.52 0.46 1.77
C LEU A 41 4.38 -0.51 1.48
N ARG A 42 3.37 -0.06 0.75
CA ARG A 42 2.34 -0.96 0.21
C ARG A 42 2.93 -1.68 -1.01
N PRO A 43 3.07 -3.01 -0.99
CA PRO A 43 3.61 -3.74 -2.13
C PRO A 43 2.75 -3.53 -3.38
N TYR A 44 3.41 -3.37 -4.50
CA TYR A 44 2.77 -3.27 -5.80
C TYR A 44 2.51 -4.68 -6.34
N THR A 45 1.28 -4.96 -6.74
CA THR A 45 0.92 -6.24 -7.34
C THR A 45 0.07 -6.04 -8.60
N THR A 46 0.25 -6.91 -9.56
CA THR A 46 -0.56 -7.00 -10.78
C THR A 46 -1.49 -8.21 -10.76
N SER A 47 -1.57 -8.91 -9.62
CA SER A 47 -2.37 -10.12 -9.45
C SER A 47 -3.38 -9.96 -8.30
N VAL A 48 -4.64 -10.18 -8.62
CA VAL A 48 -5.73 -10.24 -7.63
C VAL A 48 -5.49 -11.36 -6.61
N SER A 49 -4.94 -12.50 -7.06
CA SER A 49 -4.65 -13.64 -6.17
C SER A 49 -3.62 -13.28 -5.10
N GLU A 50 -2.61 -12.49 -5.45
CA GLU A 50 -1.61 -12.01 -4.50
C GLU A 50 -2.19 -10.99 -3.53
N ALA A 51 -3.04 -10.07 -4.01
CA ALA A 51 -3.76 -9.14 -3.16
C ALA A 51 -4.64 -9.85 -2.11
N ILE A 52 -5.29 -10.94 -2.51
CA ILE A 52 -6.10 -11.79 -1.62
C ILE A 52 -5.21 -12.49 -0.57
N SER A 53 -4.09 -13.09 -1.00
CA SER A 53 -3.22 -13.87 -0.11
C SER A 53 -2.48 -13.02 0.92
N THR A 54 -2.15 -11.80 0.56
CA THR A 54 -1.39 -10.89 1.43
C THR A 54 -2.22 -10.37 2.60
N GLY A 55 -3.53 -10.17 2.42
CA GLY A 55 -4.47 -9.65 3.44
C GLY A 55 -4.10 -8.27 4.00
N ARG A 56 -3.10 -7.62 3.43
CA ARG A 56 -2.57 -6.30 3.82
C ARG A 56 -2.93 -5.26 2.77
N GLY A 57 -2.67 -3.99 3.08
CA GLY A 57 -2.76 -2.93 2.09
C GLY A 57 -1.77 -3.15 0.94
N VAL A 58 -2.27 -3.18 -0.29
CA VAL A 58 -1.48 -3.36 -1.52
C VAL A 58 -1.87 -2.31 -2.56
N GLN A 59 -1.02 -2.15 -3.56
CA GLN A 59 -1.32 -1.37 -4.78
C GLN A 59 -1.63 -2.36 -5.89
N LEU A 60 -2.93 -2.61 -6.12
CA LEU A 60 -3.39 -3.53 -7.15
C LEU A 60 -3.50 -2.80 -8.50
N ALA A 61 -2.64 -3.14 -9.43
CA ALA A 61 -2.69 -2.64 -10.80
C ALA A 61 -3.48 -3.59 -11.70
N GLY A 62 -4.33 -3.01 -12.53
CA GLY A 62 -5.11 -3.78 -13.49
C GLY A 62 -5.67 -2.88 -14.59
N PHE A 63 -6.53 -3.50 -15.40
CA PHE A 63 -7.24 -2.84 -16.49
C PHE A 63 -8.72 -2.73 -16.15
N LEU A 64 -9.36 -1.71 -16.69
CA LEU A 64 -10.81 -1.61 -16.59
C LEU A 64 -11.43 -2.80 -17.34
N TYR A 65 -12.39 -3.48 -16.70
CA TYR A 65 -13.09 -4.57 -17.38
C TYR A 65 -13.81 -4.05 -18.64
N PRO A 66 -13.74 -4.75 -19.78
CA PRO A 66 -14.35 -4.26 -21.02
C PRO A 66 -15.84 -3.92 -20.87
N GLY A 67 -16.22 -2.71 -21.28
CA GLY A 67 -17.58 -2.19 -21.14
C GLY A 67 -17.96 -1.65 -19.75
N GLU A 68 -17.02 -1.67 -18.80
CA GLU A 68 -17.26 -1.17 -17.45
C GLU A 68 -17.17 0.37 -17.41
N THR A 69 -18.23 1.01 -17.03
CA THR A 69 -18.28 2.48 -16.83
C THR A 69 -18.28 2.87 -15.35
N GLY A 70 -18.36 1.85 -14.48
CA GLY A 70 -18.55 2.03 -13.05
C GLY A 70 -19.95 2.49 -12.69
N GLY A 71 -20.26 2.37 -11.42
CA GLY A 71 -21.55 2.76 -10.86
C GLY A 71 -21.40 3.20 -9.41
N TYR A 72 -22.51 3.47 -8.77
CA TYR A 72 -22.54 3.77 -7.34
C TYR A 72 -23.37 2.70 -6.63
N ASP A 73 -22.88 2.29 -5.46
CA ASP A 73 -23.63 1.38 -4.61
C ASP A 73 -24.73 2.11 -3.82
N THR A 74 -25.48 1.37 -3.00
CA THR A 74 -26.54 1.92 -2.14
C THR A 74 -26.03 2.91 -1.09
N ASN A 75 -24.74 2.91 -0.81
CA ASN A 75 -24.06 3.82 0.12
C ASN A 75 -23.46 5.06 -0.58
N GLY A 76 -23.65 5.18 -1.90
CA GLY A 76 -23.08 6.26 -2.69
C GLY A 76 -21.57 6.13 -2.95
N GLN A 77 -21.00 4.94 -2.76
CA GLN A 77 -19.60 4.66 -3.04
C GLN A 77 -19.43 4.26 -4.51
N PHE A 78 -18.36 4.77 -5.14
CA PHE A 78 -18.07 4.42 -6.53
C PHE A 78 -17.56 2.98 -6.62
N THR A 79 -18.15 2.18 -7.50
CA THR A 79 -17.82 0.77 -7.71
C THR A 79 -17.53 0.47 -9.17
N PHE A 80 -16.56 -0.39 -9.43
CA PHE A 80 -16.21 -0.84 -10.77
C PHE A 80 -15.51 -2.20 -10.75
N LYS A 81 -15.40 -2.84 -11.90
CA LYS A 81 -14.69 -4.11 -12.06
C LYS A 81 -13.31 -3.87 -12.64
N LEU A 82 -12.31 -4.36 -11.94
CA LEU A 82 -10.91 -4.34 -12.33
C LEU A 82 -10.48 -5.74 -12.75
N GLN A 83 -9.82 -5.86 -13.89
CA GLN A 83 -9.24 -7.10 -14.39
C GLN A 83 -7.73 -7.05 -14.23
N ASP A 84 -7.15 -8.08 -13.65
CA ASP A 84 -5.71 -8.18 -13.47
C ASP A 84 -4.99 -8.71 -14.73
N SER A 85 -3.65 -8.78 -14.68
CA SER A 85 -2.83 -9.28 -15.77
C SER A 85 -3.06 -10.76 -16.11
N THR A 86 -3.68 -11.54 -15.21
CA THR A 86 -4.02 -12.95 -15.40
C THR A 86 -5.43 -13.17 -15.95
N GLY A 87 -6.21 -12.09 -16.10
CA GLY A 87 -7.60 -12.13 -16.53
C GLY A 87 -8.61 -12.28 -15.39
N LYS A 88 -8.15 -12.32 -14.13
CA LYS A 88 -9.02 -12.41 -12.97
C LYS A 88 -9.69 -11.06 -12.69
N VAL A 89 -10.99 -11.08 -12.44
CA VAL A 89 -11.80 -9.87 -12.20
C VAL A 89 -12.11 -9.73 -10.72
N VAL A 90 -11.98 -8.52 -10.20
CA VAL A 90 -12.37 -8.16 -8.84
C VAL A 90 -13.23 -6.92 -8.87
N GLN A 91 -14.25 -6.88 -8.02
CA GLN A 91 -15.03 -5.68 -7.79
C GLN A 91 -14.27 -4.76 -6.83
N VAL A 92 -14.10 -3.50 -7.22
CA VAL A 92 -13.46 -2.47 -6.41
C VAL A 92 -14.52 -1.52 -5.88
N ILE A 93 -14.44 -1.19 -4.60
CA ILE A 93 -15.28 -0.16 -3.95
C ILE A 93 -14.37 1.00 -3.58
N TYR A 94 -14.74 2.19 -4.03
CA TYR A 94 -13.97 3.41 -3.83
C TYR A 94 -14.86 4.48 -3.17
N PRO A 95 -14.53 4.94 -1.95
CA PRO A 95 -15.39 5.81 -1.17
C PRO A 95 -15.45 7.27 -1.65
N LYS A 96 -14.61 7.62 -2.64
CA LYS A 96 -14.57 8.96 -3.22
C LYS A 96 -15.33 9.01 -4.55
N PRO A 97 -15.64 10.19 -5.09
CA PRO A 97 -16.31 10.33 -6.37
C PRO A 97 -15.52 9.73 -7.54
N LYS A 98 -16.22 9.32 -8.58
CA LYS A 98 -15.63 8.84 -9.83
C LYS A 98 -14.66 9.88 -10.40
N PRO A 99 -13.40 9.51 -10.71
CA PRO A 99 -12.45 10.40 -11.35
C PRO A 99 -12.93 10.82 -12.75
N ALA A 100 -12.67 12.07 -13.13
CA ALA A 100 -13.12 12.63 -14.42
C ALA A 100 -12.59 11.85 -15.64
N ASN A 101 -11.40 11.25 -15.53
CA ASN A 101 -10.74 10.53 -16.66
C ASN A 101 -10.92 9.01 -16.56
N PHE A 102 -11.80 8.52 -15.69
CA PHE A 102 -11.96 7.09 -15.42
C PHE A 102 -12.24 6.26 -16.69
N GLU A 103 -13.13 6.75 -17.54
CA GLU A 103 -13.53 6.05 -18.78
C GLU A 103 -12.43 6.01 -19.85
N LYS A 104 -11.44 6.91 -19.76
CA LYS A 104 -10.28 6.97 -20.65
C LYS A 104 -9.07 6.23 -20.10
N ALA A 105 -9.23 5.53 -18.99
CA ALA A 105 -8.13 4.82 -18.34
C ALA A 105 -7.64 3.64 -19.18
N ILE A 106 -6.34 3.58 -19.43
CA ILE A 106 -5.70 2.37 -19.95
C ILE A 106 -5.48 1.38 -18.80
N SER A 107 -5.01 1.87 -17.68
CA SER A 107 -4.83 1.07 -16.48
C SER A 107 -5.17 1.85 -15.23
N ILE A 108 -5.56 1.12 -14.19
CA ILE A 108 -5.93 1.66 -12.89
C ILE A 108 -5.10 0.96 -11.83
N VAL A 109 -4.57 1.75 -10.88
CA VAL A 109 -3.93 1.22 -9.68
C VAL A 109 -4.85 1.54 -8.50
N ALA A 110 -5.50 0.53 -7.96
CA ALA A 110 -6.30 0.64 -6.75
C ALA A 110 -5.40 0.42 -5.52
N ILE A 111 -5.40 1.36 -4.60
CA ILE A 111 -4.58 1.33 -3.38
C ILE A 111 -5.51 1.04 -2.22
N GLY A 112 -5.37 -0.13 -1.60
CA GLY A 112 -6.26 -0.54 -0.52
C GLY A 112 -5.99 -1.98 -0.10
N HIS A 113 -7.02 -2.68 0.30
CA HIS A 113 -6.94 -4.07 0.74
C HIS A 113 -8.14 -4.90 0.26
N TYR A 114 -7.94 -6.20 0.20
CA TYR A 114 -9.01 -7.13 -0.16
C TYR A 114 -9.84 -7.51 1.07
N ASP A 115 -11.15 -7.36 0.98
CA ASP A 115 -12.11 -7.81 2.00
C ASP A 115 -12.67 -9.17 1.59
N ALA A 116 -12.19 -10.24 2.24
CA ALA A 116 -12.62 -11.61 1.95
C ALA A 116 -14.08 -11.88 2.34
N ALA A 117 -14.63 -11.17 3.32
CA ALA A 117 -16.02 -11.35 3.75
C ALA A 117 -17.00 -10.85 2.70
N LYS A 118 -16.66 -9.78 2.00
CA LYS A 118 -17.49 -9.17 0.94
C LYS A 118 -17.07 -9.57 -0.46
N ASN A 119 -15.91 -10.23 -0.60
CA ASN A 119 -15.35 -10.61 -1.90
C ASN A 119 -15.04 -9.41 -2.81
N VAL A 120 -14.62 -8.29 -2.23
CA VAL A 120 -14.34 -7.05 -2.93
C VAL A 120 -13.00 -6.46 -2.52
N PHE A 121 -12.43 -5.61 -3.37
CA PHE A 121 -11.26 -4.81 -3.05
C PHE A 121 -11.71 -3.43 -2.58
N LEU A 122 -11.38 -3.08 -1.35
CA LEU A 122 -11.67 -1.78 -0.75
C LEU A 122 -10.50 -0.83 -1.05
N ALA A 123 -10.71 0.12 -1.96
CA ALA A 123 -9.70 1.10 -2.34
C ALA A 123 -9.80 2.34 -1.47
N ASP A 124 -8.71 2.70 -0.81
CA ASP A 124 -8.57 3.97 -0.07
C ASP A 124 -8.23 5.11 -1.04
N ASP A 125 -7.46 4.78 -2.08
CA ASP A 125 -7.07 5.70 -3.12
C ASP A 125 -6.95 5.01 -4.49
N MET A 126 -6.89 5.80 -5.56
CA MET A 126 -6.86 5.26 -6.92
C MET A 126 -6.03 6.17 -7.83
N LEU A 127 -5.15 5.55 -8.61
CA LEU A 127 -4.39 6.22 -9.66
C LEU A 127 -4.92 5.76 -11.01
N VAL A 128 -5.40 6.71 -11.79
CA VAL A 128 -5.90 6.48 -13.15
C VAL A 128 -4.81 6.85 -14.15
N LYS A 129 -4.34 5.87 -14.91
CA LYS A 129 -3.36 6.07 -15.97
C LYS A 129 -4.07 6.21 -17.31
N CYS A 130 -4.07 7.43 -17.85
CA CYS A 130 -4.57 7.72 -19.20
C CYS A 130 -3.45 7.64 -20.23
N PRO A 131 -3.74 7.38 -21.53
CA PRO A 131 -2.75 7.50 -22.57
C PRO A 131 -2.21 8.93 -22.60
N SER A 132 -0.89 9.07 -22.55
CA SER A 132 -0.26 10.37 -22.76
C SER A 132 -0.46 10.77 -24.23
N LYS A 133 -0.65 12.07 -24.50
CA LYS A 133 -0.80 12.61 -25.86
C LYS A 133 0.32 12.19 -26.84
N TYR A 134 1.46 11.78 -26.32
CA TYR A 134 2.59 11.25 -27.12
C TYR A 134 2.32 9.87 -27.71
N GLN A 135 1.52 9.01 -27.07
CA GLN A 135 1.15 7.70 -27.63
C GLN A 135 0.11 7.82 -28.74
N GLU A 136 -0.84 8.75 -28.62
CA GLU A 136 -1.79 9.04 -29.69
C GLU A 136 -1.09 9.51 -30.99
N GLN A 137 -0.02 10.29 -30.86
CA GLN A 137 0.76 10.73 -32.03
C GLN A 137 1.56 9.60 -32.68
N LEU A 138 2.05 8.63 -31.90
CA LEU A 138 2.76 7.48 -32.45
C LEU A 138 1.82 6.49 -33.15
N ASP A 139 0.59 6.34 -32.66
CA ASP A 139 -0.42 5.48 -33.29
C ASP A 139 -0.96 6.10 -34.59
N GLN A 140 -1.08 7.43 -34.66
CA GLN A 140 -1.44 8.16 -35.89
C GLN A 140 -0.33 8.14 -36.94
N THR A 141 0.93 8.00 -36.53
CA THR A 141 2.07 7.95 -37.47
C THR A 141 2.30 6.53 -38.01
N LYS A 142 1.70 5.52 -37.40
CA LYS A 142 1.76 4.11 -37.85
C LYS A 142 0.60 3.66 -38.73
N ALA A 143 -0.35 4.53 -38.93
CA ALA A 143 -1.51 4.26 -39.78
C ALA A 143 -1.19 4.64 -41.24
#